data_ce8f85776f54fd5c44a09cdd81e9907b
#
_entry.id   ce8f85776f54fd5c44a09cdd81e9907b
#
_cell.length_a   1.000
_cell.length_b   1.000
_cell.length_c   1.000
_cell.angle_alpha   90.00
_cell.angle_beta   90.00
_cell.angle_gamma   90.00
#
_symmetry.space_group_name_H-M   'P 1'
#
loop_
_entity.id
_entity.type
_entity.pdbx_description
1 polymer ?
#
loop_
_entity_poly.entity_id
_entity_poly.type
_entity_poly.pdbx_seq_one_letter_code
_entity_poly.pdbx_strand_id
1 'polypeptide(L)'
;MNNAQKILKQNPSLLRKLNSHFDLPEMEPQDILTALCQKTGKDFPALPETDYTVRYVHRSMQEYLSPAFYLTPPLDTRTPNIIYINPSDQRSNLELFTTLSHEGFPGHLYQTIFFGNTEPSDIRYLITSSGYIEGWATYIESYGYQYASNYLDDNDGSDYVCLTWLNRSINLCIYSLLDIGIHYYGWS
;
A
#
# COMPACT_ATOMS: atom_id res chain seq x y z
N MET A 1 -8.91 33.83 5.00
CA MET A 1 -8.44 33.00 3.87
C MET A 1 -7.32 32.12 4.40
N ASN A 2 -7.44 30.79 4.30
CA ASN A 2 -6.49 29.83 4.85
C ASN A 2 -5.13 29.94 4.13
N ASN A 3 -4.00 29.76 4.83
CA ASN A 3 -2.66 29.86 4.25
C ASN A 3 -2.50 28.98 3.00
N ALA A 4 -3.10 27.79 2.99
CA ALA A 4 -3.09 26.88 1.84
C ALA A 4 -3.74 27.52 0.59
N GLN A 5 -4.90 28.19 0.73
CA GLN A 5 -5.56 28.87 -0.38
C GLN A 5 -4.73 30.05 -0.91
N LYS A 6 -3.95 30.69 -0.05
CA LYS A 6 -3.05 31.78 -0.45
C LYS A 6 -1.88 31.25 -1.27
N ILE A 7 -1.27 30.14 -0.82
CA ILE A 7 -0.17 29.46 -1.52
C ILE A 7 -0.65 28.98 -2.90
N LEU A 8 -1.81 28.34 -2.99
CA LEU A 8 -2.38 27.85 -4.25
C LEU A 8 -2.68 28.98 -5.24
N LYS A 9 -3.20 30.13 -4.75
CA LYS A 9 -3.42 31.32 -5.61
C LYS A 9 -2.12 31.95 -6.11
N GLN A 10 -1.04 31.87 -5.33
CA GLN A 10 0.28 32.39 -5.69
C GLN A 10 1.04 31.47 -6.65
N ASN A 11 0.63 30.19 -6.75
CA ASN A 11 1.26 29.16 -7.58
C ASN A 11 0.24 28.48 -8.50
N PRO A 12 -0.20 29.13 -9.61
CA PRO A 12 -1.18 28.53 -10.53
C PRO A 12 -0.73 27.24 -11.19
N SER A 13 0.59 27.04 -11.33
CA SER A 13 1.17 25.80 -11.82
C SER A 13 0.90 24.60 -10.88
N LEU A 14 0.88 24.84 -9.57
CA LEU A 14 0.56 23.83 -8.58
C LEU A 14 -0.90 23.36 -8.69
N LEU A 15 -1.82 24.29 -8.98
CA LEU A 15 -3.23 23.95 -9.24
C LEU A 15 -3.41 23.11 -10.51
N ARG A 16 -2.63 23.37 -11.54
CA ARG A 16 -2.65 22.55 -12.77
C ARG A 16 -2.15 21.13 -12.48
N LYS A 17 -1.07 20.99 -11.71
CA LYS A 17 -0.52 19.70 -11.29
C LYS A 17 -1.51 18.90 -10.45
N LEU A 18 -2.21 19.54 -9.52
CA LEU A 18 -3.23 18.89 -8.69
C LEU A 18 -4.47 18.43 -9.50
N ASN A 19 -4.77 19.11 -10.61
CA ASN A 19 -5.91 18.79 -11.47
C ASN A 19 -5.52 17.93 -12.68
N SER A 20 -4.24 17.65 -12.89
CA SER A 20 -3.79 16.74 -13.95
C SER A 20 -3.99 15.30 -13.49
N HIS A 21 -4.56 14.48 -14.37
CA HIS A 21 -4.68 13.05 -14.16
C HIS A 21 -3.46 12.34 -14.80
N PHE A 22 -2.53 11.97 -13.94
CA PHE A 22 -1.48 11.04 -14.31
C PHE A 22 -1.84 9.65 -13.83
N ASP A 23 -1.56 8.66 -14.64
CA ASP A 23 -1.65 7.27 -14.25
C ASP A 23 -0.43 6.50 -14.73
N LEU A 24 -0.16 5.37 -14.12
CA LEU A 24 0.92 4.49 -14.55
C LEU A 24 0.52 3.77 -15.85
N PRO A 25 1.49 3.29 -16.63
CA PRO A 25 1.18 2.36 -17.71
C PRO A 25 0.45 1.14 -17.15
N GLU A 26 -0.42 0.57 -17.97
CA GLU A 26 -1.12 -0.68 -17.60
C GLU A 26 -0.11 -1.81 -17.42
N MET A 27 -0.20 -2.50 -16.31
CA MET A 27 0.67 -3.62 -15.94
C MET A 27 -0.16 -4.73 -15.32
N GLU A 28 0.18 -5.97 -15.64
CA GLU A 28 -0.45 -7.11 -14.97
C GLU A 28 -0.02 -7.16 -13.49
N PRO A 29 -0.93 -7.55 -12.56
CA PRO A 29 -0.63 -7.64 -11.14
C PRO A 29 0.62 -8.47 -10.80
N GLN A 30 0.86 -9.54 -11.54
CA GLN A 30 2.05 -10.37 -11.37
C GLN A 30 3.34 -9.61 -11.73
N ASP A 31 3.31 -8.79 -12.77
CA ASP A 31 4.46 -7.99 -13.20
C ASP A 31 4.76 -6.87 -12.20
N ILE A 32 3.70 -6.24 -11.66
CA ILE A 32 3.82 -5.25 -10.58
C ILE A 32 4.51 -5.88 -9.36
N LEU A 33 4.03 -7.04 -8.90
CA LEU A 33 4.61 -7.73 -7.74
C LEU A 33 6.06 -8.15 -7.98
N THR A 34 6.38 -8.59 -9.18
CA THR A 34 7.76 -8.93 -9.57
C THR A 34 8.67 -7.71 -9.52
N ALA A 35 8.22 -6.58 -10.06
CA ALA A 35 8.95 -5.32 -10.01
C ALA A 35 9.13 -4.80 -8.57
N LEU A 36 8.09 -4.88 -7.76
CA LEU A 36 8.11 -4.51 -6.34
C LEU A 36 9.08 -5.39 -5.55
N CYS A 37 9.07 -6.70 -5.76
CA CYS A 37 10.00 -7.63 -5.13
C CYS A 37 11.47 -7.28 -5.44
N GLN A 38 11.78 -6.95 -6.70
CA GLN A 38 13.12 -6.54 -7.10
C GLN A 38 13.56 -5.23 -6.45
N LYS A 39 12.65 -4.26 -6.31
CA LYS A 39 12.93 -2.98 -5.63
C LYS A 39 13.09 -3.17 -4.13
N THR A 40 12.22 -3.99 -3.52
CA THR A 40 12.31 -4.36 -2.10
C THR A 40 13.67 -4.94 -1.75
N GLY A 41 14.23 -5.81 -2.58
CA GLY A 41 15.54 -6.41 -2.34
C GLY A 41 16.73 -5.43 -2.35
N LYS A 42 16.51 -4.17 -2.78
CA LYS A 42 17.54 -3.12 -2.72
C LYS A 42 17.46 -2.29 -1.44
N ASP A 43 16.26 -2.08 -0.93
CA ASP A 43 15.99 -1.14 0.14
C ASP A 43 15.74 -1.84 1.49
N PHE A 44 15.42 -3.13 1.46
CA PHE A 44 15.06 -3.93 2.63
C PHE A 44 15.88 -5.21 2.71
N PRO A 45 15.99 -5.84 3.90
CA PRO A 45 16.66 -7.12 4.06
C PRO A 45 16.10 -8.18 3.10
N ALA A 46 16.99 -9.01 2.57
CA ALA A 46 16.60 -10.05 1.64
C ALA A 46 15.66 -11.08 2.28
N LEU A 47 14.65 -11.50 1.54
CA LEU A 47 13.85 -12.67 1.88
C LEU A 47 14.47 -13.95 1.31
N PRO A 48 14.16 -15.12 1.89
CA PRO A 48 14.38 -16.37 1.20
C PRO A 48 13.57 -16.43 -0.09
N GLU A 49 13.89 -17.35 -0.96
CA GLU A 49 13.07 -17.65 -2.13
C GLU A 49 11.64 -17.93 -1.68
N THR A 50 10.72 -17.15 -2.19
CA THR A 50 9.34 -17.12 -1.73
C THR A 50 8.39 -17.32 -2.88
N ASP A 51 7.68 -18.45 -2.84
CA ASP A 51 6.60 -18.72 -3.76
C ASP A 51 5.34 -17.96 -3.34
N TYR A 52 4.74 -17.26 -4.29
CA TYR A 52 3.43 -16.63 -4.12
C TYR A 52 2.61 -16.74 -5.40
N THR A 53 1.30 -16.65 -5.25
CA THR A 53 0.35 -16.73 -6.37
C THR A 53 -0.60 -15.55 -6.34
N VAL A 54 -0.90 -15.00 -7.51
CA VAL A 54 -2.00 -14.05 -7.68
C VAL A 54 -3.26 -14.83 -8.05
N ARG A 55 -4.37 -14.54 -7.38
CA ARG A 55 -5.69 -15.07 -7.70
C ARG A 55 -6.72 -13.95 -7.78
N TYR A 56 -7.79 -14.20 -8.50
CA TYR A 56 -8.89 -13.23 -8.60
C TYR A 56 -10.06 -13.65 -7.70
N VAL A 57 -10.66 -12.63 -7.09
CA VAL A 57 -11.86 -12.81 -6.27
C VAL A 57 -13.02 -13.33 -7.12
N HIS A 58 -13.72 -14.35 -6.65
CA HIS A 58 -14.89 -14.89 -7.32
C HIS A 58 -15.99 -13.83 -7.45
N ARG A 59 -16.69 -13.79 -8.59
CA ARG A 59 -17.68 -12.76 -8.92
C ARG A 59 -18.73 -12.52 -7.82
N SER A 60 -19.17 -13.57 -7.15
CA SER A 60 -20.18 -13.47 -6.09
C SER A 60 -19.70 -12.77 -4.81
N MET A 61 -18.40 -12.57 -4.66
CA MET A 61 -17.79 -11.96 -3.47
C MET A 61 -17.20 -10.57 -3.74
N GLN A 62 -17.13 -10.16 -4.99
CA GLN A 62 -16.45 -8.92 -5.39
C GLN A 62 -17.04 -7.66 -4.75
N GLU A 63 -18.35 -7.63 -4.57
CA GLU A 63 -19.07 -6.50 -3.94
C GLU A 63 -18.68 -6.29 -2.46
N TYR A 64 -18.21 -7.34 -1.79
CA TYR A 64 -17.99 -7.36 -0.34
C TYR A 64 -16.52 -7.34 0.07
N LEU A 65 -15.61 -7.46 -0.88
CA LEU A 65 -14.18 -7.60 -0.58
C LEU A 65 -13.37 -6.38 -1.03
N SER A 66 -12.28 -6.16 -0.31
CA SER A 66 -11.28 -5.16 -0.64
C SER A 66 -10.74 -5.35 -2.07
N PRO A 67 -10.16 -4.32 -2.66
CA PRO A 67 -9.64 -4.37 -4.02
C PRO A 67 -8.49 -5.34 -4.24
N ALA A 68 -7.67 -5.53 -3.23
CA ALA A 68 -6.72 -6.62 -3.11
C ALA A 68 -6.52 -6.95 -1.63
N PHE A 69 -6.07 -8.15 -1.35
CA PHE A 69 -5.67 -8.56 0.00
C PHE A 69 -4.71 -9.75 -0.04
N TYR A 70 -3.79 -9.76 0.89
CA TYR A 70 -2.92 -10.91 1.13
C TYR A 70 -3.60 -11.87 2.11
N LEU A 71 -3.71 -13.14 1.73
CA LEU A 71 -4.21 -14.18 2.61
C LEU A 71 -3.04 -14.83 3.33
N THR A 72 -2.96 -14.57 4.64
CA THR A 72 -1.95 -15.17 5.51
C THR A 72 -2.04 -16.70 5.47
N PRO A 73 -0.93 -17.40 5.21
CA PRO A 73 -0.92 -18.85 5.14
C PRO A 73 -1.10 -19.51 6.51
N PRO A 74 -1.43 -20.81 6.58
CA PRO A 74 -1.45 -21.56 7.82
C PRO A 74 -0.08 -21.50 8.53
N LEU A 75 -0.11 -21.44 9.86
CA LEU A 75 1.10 -21.25 10.69
C LEU A 75 2.10 -22.39 10.58
N ASP A 76 1.61 -23.60 10.42
CA ASP A 76 2.42 -24.84 10.37
C ASP A 76 3.18 -25.01 9.06
N THR A 77 2.54 -24.65 7.93
CA THR A 77 3.13 -24.82 6.60
C THR A 77 3.77 -23.55 6.07
N ARG A 78 3.30 -22.37 6.50
CA ARG A 78 3.68 -21.06 5.99
C ARG A 78 3.50 -20.89 4.47
N THR A 79 2.69 -21.75 3.88
CA THR A 79 2.32 -21.77 2.46
C THR A 79 0.89 -22.29 2.29
N PRO A 80 0.20 -21.98 1.18
CA PRO A 80 0.61 -21.07 0.10
C PRO A 80 0.47 -19.59 0.46
N ASN A 81 1.32 -18.73 -0.12
CA ASN A 81 1.15 -17.27 -0.06
C ASN A 81 0.30 -16.83 -1.24
N ILE A 82 -0.85 -16.22 -0.97
CA ILE A 82 -1.81 -15.85 -2.00
C ILE A 82 -2.19 -14.38 -1.85
N ILE A 83 -2.07 -13.63 -2.94
CA ILE A 83 -2.61 -12.28 -3.06
C ILE A 83 -3.85 -12.35 -3.94
N TYR A 84 -4.98 -11.93 -3.41
CA TYR A 84 -6.24 -11.85 -4.14
C TYR A 84 -6.44 -10.45 -4.71
N ILE A 85 -6.87 -10.39 -5.96
CA ILE A 85 -7.23 -9.16 -6.67
C ILE A 85 -8.73 -9.18 -6.90
N ASN A 86 -9.39 -8.07 -6.58
CA ASN A 86 -10.79 -7.86 -6.86
C ASN A 86 -10.95 -7.11 -8.20
N PRO A 87 -11.36 -7.78 -9.29
CA PRO A 87 -11.41 -7.17 -10.61
C PRO A 87 -12.61 -6.22 -10.81
N SER A 88 -13.56 -6.17 -9.87
CA SER A 88 -14.70 -5.25 -9.98
C SER A 88 -14.39 -3.82 -9.58
N ASP A 89 -13.26 -3.61 -8.93
CA ASP A 89 -12.85 -2.29 -8.48
C ASP A 89 -12.10 -1.58 -9.62
N GLN A 90 -12.72 -0.58 -10.23
CA GLN A 90 -12.11 0.25 -11.27
C GLN A 90 -11.17 1.28 -10.63
N ARG A 91 -9.97 0.84 -10.32
CA ARG A 91 -8.92 1.70 -9.81
C ARG A 91 -8.00 2.20 -10.90
N SER A 92 -7.32 3.29 -10.62
CA SER A 92 -6.18 3.71 -11.43
C SER A 92 -5.02 2.69 -11.29
N ASN A 93 -4.14 2.66 -12.29
CA ASN A 93 -2.95 1.80 -12.25
C ASN A 93 -2.03 2.17 -11.07
N LEU A 94 -1.98 3.46 -10.71
CA LEU A 94 -1.26 3.93 -9.52
C LEU A 94 -1.84 3.33 -8.24
N GLU A 95 -3.16 3.32 -8.09
CA GLU A 95 -3.80 2.72 -6.91
C GLU A 95 -3.58 1.21 -6.85
N LEU A 96 -3.65 0.51 -7.98
CA LEU A 96 -3.34 -0.92 -8.03
C LEU A 96 -1.89 -1.17 -7.62
N PHE A 97 -0.95 -0.41 -8.15
CA PHE A 97 0.48 -0.54 -7.83
C PHE A 97 0.75 -0.34 -6.34
N THR A 98 0.20 0.72 -5.74
CA THR A 98 0.41 1.04 -4.32
C THR A 98 -0.33 0.06 -3.40
N THR A 99 -1.51 -0.44 -3.80
CA THR A 99 -2.21 -1.50 -3.09
C THR A 99 -1.40 -2.80 -3.10
N LEU A 100 -0.82 -3.18 -4.23
CA LEU A 100 0.06 -4.36 -4.31
C LEU A 100 1.38 -4.18 -3.55
N SER A 101 1.85 -2.96 -3.37
CA SER A 101 2.95 -2.67 -2.45
C SER A 101 2.54 -2.91 -1.00
N HIS A 102 1.34 -2.50 -0.60
CA HIS A 102 0.77 -2.71 0.74
C HIS A 102 0.54 -4.20 1.04
N GLU A 103 -0.07 -4.93 0.11
CA GLU A 103 -0.41 -6.34 0.30
C GLU A 103 0.76 -7.30 0.07
N GLY A 104 1.66 -6.94 -0.86
CA GLY A 104 2.75 -7.80 -1.33
C GLY A 104 4.12 -7.38 -0.82
N PHE A 105 4.88 -6.68 -1.68
CA PHE A 105 6.27 -6.30 -1.44
C PHE A 105 6.46 -4.77 -1.44
N PRO A 106 7.01 -4.20 -0.34
CA PRO A 106 7.47 -4.82 0.90
C PRO A 106 6.42 -4.89 2.04
N GLY A 107 5.13 -4.95 1.70
CA GLY A 107 4.01 -4.89 2.64
C GLY A 107 3.76 -6.18 3.44
N HIS A 108 2.48 -6.60 3.53
CA HIS A 108 2.03 -7.70 4.39
C HIS A 108 2.69 -9.04 4.10
N LEU A 109 2.81 -9.41 2.82
CA LEU A 109 3.45 -10.68 2.43
C LEU A 109 4.92 -10.67 2.86
N TYR A 110 5.65 -9.60 2.55
CA TYR A 110 7.05 -9.45 2.98
C TYR A 110 7.18 -9.54 4.50
N GLN A 111 6.37 -8.78 5.24
CA GLN A 111 6.39 -8.75 6.70
C GLN A 111 6.16 -10.15 7.29
N THR A 112 5.16 -10.88 6.78
CA THR A 112 4.80 -12.22 7.25
C THR A 112 5.94 -13.21 7.06
N ILE A 113 6.55 -13.21 5.88
CA ILE A 113 7.66 -14.11 5.57
C ILE A 113 8.91 -13.75 6.36
N PHE A 114 9.25 -12.45 6.41
CA PHE A 114 10.39 -11.96 7.17
C PHE A 114 10.26 -12.34 8.66
N PHE A 115 9.09 -12.10 9.25
CA PHE A 115 8.79 -12.48 10.61
C PHE A 115 8.92 -14.00 10.82
N GLY A 116 8.32 -14.79 9.94
CA GLY A 116 8.42 -16.25 10.00
C GLY A 116 9.86 -16.78 9.94
N ASN A 117 10.72 -16.11 9.17
CA ASN A 117 12.14 -16.46 9.04
C ASN A 117 12.97 -16.18 10.30
N THR A 118 12.48 -15.35 11.21
CA THR A 118 13.13 -15.13 12.51
C THR A 118 12.85 -16.26 13.51
N GLU A 119 12.12 -17.30 13.10
CA GLU A 119 11.74 -18.45 13.93
C GLU A 119 11.14 -18.03 15.29
N PRO A 120 10.14 -17.14 15.31
CA PRO A 120 9.56 -16.68 16.56
C PRO A 120 8.84 -17.82 17.26
N SER A 121 8.72 -17.75 18.60
CA SER A 121 7.91 -18.72 19.35
C SER A 121 6.44 -18.67 18.92
N ASP A 122 5.75 -19.82 18.97
CA ASP A 122 4.37 -19.97 18.48
C ASP A 122 3.39 -18.95 19.06
N ILE A 123 3.58 -18.59 20.32
CA ILE A 123 2.73 -17.58 20.99
C ILE A 123 2.76 -16.22 20.28
N ARG A 124 3.85 -15.87 19.61
CA ARG A 124 3.97 -14.59 18.89
C ARG A 124 3.15 -14.55 17.61
N TYR A 125 2.77 -15.67 17.05
CA TYR A 125 1.81 -15.73 15.94
C TYR A 125 0.36 -15.56 16.42
N LEU A 126 0.07 -15.92 17.67
CA LEU A 126 -1.27 -15.82 18.25
C LEU A 126 -1.54 -14.44 18.85
N ILE A 127 -0.50 -13.78 19.37
CA ILE A 127 -0.60 -12.42 19.91
C ILE A 127 -0.24 -11.44 18.80
N THR A 128 -1.27 -11.02 18.06
CA THR A 128 -1.12 -10.05 16.96
C THR A 128 -1.48 -8.64 17.42
N SER A 129 -0.84 -7.65 16.80
CA SER A 129 -1.18 -6.23 16.95
C SER A 129 -1.53 -5.66 15.59
N SER A 130 -2.81 -5.38 15.36
CA SER A 130 -3.28 -4.77 14.10
C SER A 130 -2.56 -3.46 13.81
N GLY A 131 -2.36 -2.63 14.84
CA GLY A 131 -1.62 -1.37 14.68
C GLY A 131 -0.18 -1.55 14.22
N TYR A 132 0.48 -2.65 14.60
CA TYR A 132 1.82 -2.97 14.10
C TYR A 132 1.79 -3.50 12.65
N ILE A 133 0.85 -4.38 12.36
CA ILE A 133 0.72 -5.00 11.03
C ILE A 133 0.33 -3.94 9.99
N GLU A 134 -0.73 -3.20 10.25
CA GLU A 134 -1.22 -2.14 9.36
C GLU A 134 -0.30 -0.92 9.34
N GLY A 135 0.33 -0.61 10.48
CA GLY A 135 1.32 0.46 10.59
C GLY A 135 2.54 0.21 9.72
N TRP A 136 3.02 -1.03 9.65
CA TRP A 136 4.07 -1.43 8.70
C TRP A 136 3.61 -1.22 7.26
N ALA A 137 2.48 -1.81 6.87
CA ALA A 137 1.99 -1.72 5.50
C ALA A 137 1.71 -0.26 5.08
N THR A 138 1.17 0.57 5.98
CA THR A 138 0.98 2.00 5.75
C THR A 138 2.32 2.73 5.59
N TYR A 139 3.32 2.44 6.42
CA TYR A 139 4.66 3.00 6.27
C TYR A 139 5.27 2.65 4.90
N ILE A 140 5.11 1.41 4.49
CA ILE A 140 5.61 0.89 3.21
C ILE A 140 4.91 1.51 1.99
N GLU A 141 3.68 1.98 2.11
CA GLU A 141 3.02 2.70 1.02
C GLU A 141 3.86 3.90 0.53
N SER A 142 4.60 4.57 1.43
CA SER A 142 5.50 5.65 1.04
C SER A 142 6.55 5.22 0.01
N TYR A 143 7.09 4.01 0.20
CA TYR A 143 8.01 3.39 -0.76
C TYR A 143 7.29 2.97 -2.04
N GLY A 144 6.08 2.43 -1.93
CA GLY A 144 5.24 2.08 -3.08
C GLY A 144 5.02 3.29 -4.00
N TYR A 145 4.65 4.43 -3.44
CA TYR A 145 4.53 5.68 -4.20
C TYR A 145 5.87 6.13 -4.81
N GLN A 146 6.96 6.05 -4.05
CA GLN A 146 8.30 6.37 -4.57
C GLN A 146 8.71 5.42 -5.71
N TYR A 147 8.40 4.13 -5.59
CA TYR A 147 8.68 3.17 -6.67
C TYR A 147 7.83 3.45 -7.91
N ALA A 148 6.57 3.81 -7.72
CA ALA A 148 5.65 4.16 -8.79
C ALA A 148 6.15 5.35 -9.61
N SER A 149 6.75 6.36 -8.98
CA SER A 149 7.28 7.55 -9.68
C SER A 149 8.33 7.22 -10.74
N ASN A 150 9.02 6.08 -10.63
CA ASN A 150 10.00 5.67 -11.64
C ASN A 150 9.39 5.20 -12.98
N TYR A 151 8.08 5.04 -13.04
CA TYR A 151 7.34 4.69 -14.26
C TYR A 151 6.77 5.92 -14.98
N LEU A 152 7.06 7.11 -14.48
CA LEU A 152 6.62 8.37 -15.05
C LEU A 152 7.84 9.14 -15.55
N ASP A 153 7.81 9.52 -16.82
CA ASP A 153 8.97 10.09 -17.53
C ASP A 153 9.17 11.58 -17.28
N ASP A 154 8.24 12.24 -16.59
CA ASP A 154 8.29 13.68 -16.35
C ASP A 154 8.23 14.07 -14.86
N ASN A 155 8.70 15.26 -14.57
CA ASN A 155 8.65 15.82 -13.22
C ASN A 155 7.20 16.04 -12.75
N ASP A 156 6.25 16.31 -13.65
CA ASP A 156 4.86 16.58 -13.30
C ASP A 156 4.15 15.31 -12.83
N GLY A 157 4.45 14.15 -13.43
CA GLY A 157 3.98 12.86 -12.96
C GLY A 157 4.56 12.48 -11.60
N SER A 158 5.85 12.70 -11.40
CA SER A 158 6.50 12.47 -10.10
C SER A 158 5.93 13.36 -9.00
N ASP A 159 5.68 14.63 -9.29
CA ASP A 159 5.03 15.55 -8.35
C ASP A 159 3.58 15.11 -8.04
N TYR A 160 2.84 14.63 -9.04
CA TYR A 160 1.49 14.09 -8.84
C TYR A 160 1.48 12.90 -7.87
N VAL A 161 2.37 11.94 -8.06
CA VAL A 161 2.53 10.77 -7.18
C VAL A 161 2.87 11.21 -5.76
N CYS A 162 3.81 12.12 -5.60
CA CYS A 162 4.18 12.69 -4.30
C CYS A 162 2.99 13.38 -3.61
N LEU A 163 2.24 14.20 -4.33
CA LEU A 163 1.05 14.89 -3.81
C LEU A 163 -0.06 13.90 -3.44
N THR A 164 -0.24 12.84 -4.21
CA THR A 164 -1.21 11.79 -3.92
C THR A 164 -0.87 11.08 -2.62
N TRP A 165 0.40 10.72 -2.41
CA TRP A 165 0.87 10.17 -1.15
C TRP A 165 0.69 11.13 0.03
N LEU A 166 1.05 12.40 -0.13
CA LEU A 166 0.88 13.40 0.93
C LEU A 166 -0.60 13.58 1.31
N ASN A 167 -1.49 13.62 0.32
CA ASN A 167 -2.94 13.70 0.57
C ASN A 167 -3.44 12.48 1.34
N ARG A 168 -3.04 11.27 0.95
CA ARG A 168 -3.36 10.03 1.67
C ARG A 168 -2.84 10.07 3.10
N SER A 169 -1.57 10.46 3.31
CA SER A 169 -0.95 10.57 4.64
C SER A 169 -1.69 11.54 5.56
N ILE A 170 -2.09 12.70 5.03
CA ILE A 170 -2.87 13.69 5.79
C ILE A 170 -4.21 13.09 6.23
N ASN A 171 -4.92 12.40 5.33
CA ASN A 171 -6.18 11.77 5.67
C ASN A 171 -6.00 10.68 6.75
N LEU A 172 -4.98 9.84 6.64
CA LEU A 172 -4.66 8.83 7.67
C LEU A 172 -4.33 9.47 9.02
N CYS A 173 -3.57 10.57 9.04
CA CYS A 173 -3.32 11.33 10.26
C CYS A 173 -4.60 11.92 10.87
N ILE A 174 -5.51 12.45 10.05
CA ILE A 174 -6.80 12.98 10.52
C ILE A 174 -7.63 11.86 11.14
N TYR A 175 -7.76 10.70 10.48
CA TYR A 175 -8.47 9.54 11.03
C TYR A 175 -7.86 9.07 12.34
N SER A 176 -6.53 8.98 12.43
CA SER A 176 -5.84 8.59 13.66
C SER A 176 -6.07 9.59 14.79
N LEU A 177 -6.07 10.90 14.50
CA LEU A 177 -6.38 11.93 15.49
C LEU A 177 -7.83 11.85 15.99
N LEU A 178 -8.78 11.61 15.09
CA LEU A 178 -10.18 11.43 15.44
C LEU A 178 -10.38 10.17 16.28
N ASP A 179 -9.76 9.06 15.90
CA ASP A 179 -9.82 7.79 16.64
C ASP A 179 -9.30 7.96 18.07
N ILE A 180 -8.11 8.55 18.23
CA ILE A 180 -7.55 8.86 19.55
C ILE A 180 -8.45 9.83 20.32
N GLY A 181 -8.95 10.87 19.64
CA GLY A 181 -9.85 11.85 20.24
C GLY A 181 -11.11 11.21 20.81
N ILE A 182 -11.77 10.35 20.05
CA ILE A 182 -13.02 9.70 20.44
C ILE A 182 -12.76 8.62 21.50
N HIS A 183 -11.82 7.69 21.23
CA HIS A 183 -11.68 6.49 22.04
C HIS A 183 -10.78 6.69 23.27
N TYR A 184 -9.84 7.60 23.23
CA TYR A 184 -8.93 7.88 24.35
C TYR A 184 -9.31 9.13 25.12
N TYR A 185 -9.65 10.23 24.46
CA TYR A 185 -10.01 11.50 25.11
C TYR A 185 -11.51 11.68 25.33
N GLY A 186 -12.35 10.81 24.80
CA GLY A 186 -13.80 10.86 24.98
C GLY A 186 -14.47 12.05 24.27
N TRP A 187 -13.97 12.45 23.10
CA TRP A 187 -14.62 13.48 22.30
C TRP A 187 -16.01 13.03 21.86
N SER A 188 -16.96 13.96 21.88
CA SER A 188 -18.36 13.76 21.47
C SER A 188 -18.74 14.71 20.34
#